data_e16812edc7e674ba235c1b665dac32b3
#
_entry.id   e16812edc7e674ba235c1b665dac32b3
#
_cell.length_a   1.000
_cell.length_b   1.000
_cell.length_c   1.000
_cell.angle_alpha   90.00
_cell.angle_beta   90.00
_cell.angle_gamma   90.00
#
_symmetry.space_group_name_H-M   'P 1'
#
loop_
_entity.id
_entity.type
_entity.pdbx_description
1 polymer ?
#
loop_
_entity_poly.entity_id
_entity_poly.type
_entity_poly.pdbx_seq_one_letter_code
_entity_poly.pdbx_strand_id
1 'polypeptide(L)'
;AGMGSTTGYITNSSDAYKSYGANVTTSTNINISGGTIKGNVYGGGYAYSENLTEAQQQLDSGALYGNSNVIVNGSPTINGDIYGSGKGYNYSTVPNNSNMIGNTTVTISGTPTIGSGKIIYGAGNGLALSTTAGLTGNTTINMNATINKSVYGGGNSANVIGNTNVNLSASNNLAIHGGGNGTGKVSLKSSVNINNGTYGTIYGGGQNNVREPSIIATGGQASYIYGGGINANSVTTKSNVNIKGTKIIGMVCGAGGANSTTTTTNVTLTSSSATIPTVYGGSRVATAKATITNVICSGATITNVYGGTNTSNISTANLTINSGTITNAYGGNPNGRPV
;
A
#
# COMPACT_ATOMS: atom_id res chain seq x y z
N ALA A 1 22.31 -5.19 -4.35
CA ALA A 1 21.97 -5.97 -3.16
C ALA A 1 22.62 -7.34 -3.22
N GLY A 2 23.24 -7.79 -2.11
CA GLY A 2 23.90 -9.08 -2.07
C GLY A 2 22.94 -10.26 -2.07
N MET A 3 23.31 -11.38 -2.67
CA MET A 3 22.72 -12.68 -2.37
C MET A 3 23.31 -13.19 -1.07
N GLY A 4 22.51 -13.30 -0.02
CA GLY A 4 22.93 -13.98 1.20
C GLY A 4 23.10 -15.46 0.91
N SER A 5 24.31 -15.95 0.97
CA SER A 5 24.62 -17.37 0.90
C SER A 5 25.24 -17.80 2.21
N THR A 6 24.87 -18.99 2.68
CA THR A 6 25.38 -19.58 3.92
C THR A 6 26.67 -20.35 3.75
N THR A 7 27.29 -20.30 2.57
CA THR A 7 28.54 -21.01 2.27
C THR A 7 29.79 -20.26 2.68
N GLY A 8 29.72 -19.15 3.34
CA GLY A 8 30.86 -18.39 3.87
C GLY A 8 30.97 -18.49 5.38
N TYR A 9 31.42 -19.58 5.95
CA TYR A 9 31.43 -19.81 7.37
C TYR A 9 32.63 -19.30 8.11
N ILE A 10 32.38 -18.58 9.20
CA ILE A 10 33.35 -18.33 10.24
C ILE A 10 33.29 -19.48 11.25
N THR A 11 34.38 -20.19 11.36
CA THR A 11 34.57 -21.36 12.23
C THR A 11 34.90 -20.95 13.67
N ASN A 12 34.21 -20.02 14.29
CA ASN A 12 34.39 -19.77 15.71
C ASN A 12 33.19 -20.36 16.46
N SER A 13 33.41 -21.26 17.39
CA SER A 13 32.41 -22.05 18.07
C SER A 13 31.43 -21.19 18.92
N SER A 14 31.80 -19.98 19.30
CA SER A 14 30.93 -19.03 20.02
C SER A 14 30.06 -18.19 19.08
N ASP A 15 30.38 -18.10 17.79
CA ASP A 15 29.64 -17.34 16.76
C ASP A 15 29.06 -18.25 15.68
N ALA A 16 29.01 -19.54 15.93
CA ALA A 16 28.63 -20.59 14.97
C ALA A 16 27.24 -20.40 14.31
N TYR A 17 26.45 -19.47 14.78
CA TYR A 17 25.09 -19.20 14.29
C TYR A 17 24.90 -17.82 13.66
N LYS A 18 25.95 -17.02 13.54
CA LYS A 18 25.87 -15.77 12.81
C LYS A 18 26.21 -16.01 11.34
N SER A 19 25.19 -16.22 10.51
CA SER A 19 25.35 -16.18 9.07
C SER A 19 25.67 -14.74 8.65
N TYR A 20 26.92 -14.47 8.35
CA TYR A 20 27.33 -13.24 7.67
C TYR A 20 27.11 -13.42 6.15
N GLY A 21 25.90 -13.79 5.74
CA GLY A 21 25.52 -13.74 4.35
C GLY A 21 25.65 -12.31 3.85
N ALA A 22 25.91 -12.10 2.59
CA ALA A 22 26.19 -10.84 1.88
C ALA A 22 25.27 -9.65 2.29
N ASN A 23 25.41 -9.20 3.54
CA ASN A 23 24.65 -8.08 4.09
C ASN A 23 25.22 -6.76 3.55
N VAL A 24 24.31 -5.83 3.22
CA VAL A 24 24.69 -4.47 2.87
C VAL A 24 24.47 -3.59 4.09
N THR A 25 25.53 -2.89 4.52
CA THR A 25 25.52 -2.12 5.78
C THR A 25 25.21 -0.63 5.63
N THR A 26 25.06 -0.13 4.39
CA THR A 26 24.81 1.29 4.14
C THR A 26 23.56 1.53 3.32
N SER A 27 23.63 1.35 2.00
CA SER A 27 22.49 1.63 1.09
C SER A 27 22.62 0.83 -0.18
N THR A 28 21.49 0.63 -0.84
CA THR A 28 21.42 0.12 -2.20
C THR A 28 20.82 1.16 -3.13
N ASN A 29 21.44 1.35 -4.29
CA ASN A 29 20.93 2.21 -5.35
C ASN A 29 20.84 1.39 -6.64
N ILE A 30 19.62 1.26 -7.17
CA ILE A 30 19.34 0.60 -8.43
C ILE A 30 18.81 1.65 -9.39
N ASN A 31 19.47 1.85 -10.51
CA ASN A 31 19.03 2.74 -11.57
C ASN A 31 18.86 1.93 -12.86
N ILE A 32 17.64 1.89 -13.40
CA ILE A 32 17.27 1.14 -14.59
C ILE A 32 16.75 2.14 -15.61
N SER A 33 17.58 2.51 -16.59
CA SER A 33 17.23 3.49 -17.62
C SER A 33 16.96 2.91 -19.01
N GLY A 34 17.29 1.62 -19.21
CA GLY A 34 17.10 0.93 -20.49
C GLY A 34 17.33 -0.56 -20.36
N GLY A 35 17.33 -1.27 -21.48
CA GLY A 35 17.53 -2.71 -21.52
C GLY A 35 16.32 -3.53 -21.06
N THR A 36 16.52 -4.86 -20.90
CA THR A 36 15.46 -5.78 -20.50
C THR A 36 15.85 -6.57 -19.26
N ILE A 37 15.04 -6.50 -18.22
CA ILE A 37 15.11 -7.36 -17.04
C ILE A 37 14.03 -8.44 -17.17
N LYS A 38 14.46 -9.70 -17.30
CA LYS A 38 13.52 -10.83 -17.50
C LYS A 38 12.78 -11.23 -16.22
N GLY A 39 13.33 -10.96 -15.05
CA GLY A 39 12.78 -11.29 -13.75
C GLY A 39 12.33 -10.08 -12.95
N ASN A 40 12.26 -10.25 -11.63
CA ASN A 40 11.89 -9.21 -10.67
C ASN A 40 13.06 -8.28 -10.34
N VAL A 41 12.75 -7.09 -9.87
CA VAL A 41 13.69 -6.12 -9.29
C VAL A 41 13.52 -6.09 -7.78
N TYR A 42 14.61 -6.19 -7.03
CA TYR A 42 14.61 -6.12 -5.58
C TYR A 42 15.61 -5.07 -5.11
N GLY A 43 15.13 -4.10 -4.34
CA GLY A 43 15.97 -3.06 -3.74
C GLY A 43 16.90 -3.57 -2.64
N GLY A 44 16.50 -4.61 -1.91
CA GLY A 44 17.29 -5.30 -0.90
C GLY A 44 17.93 -6.58 -1.39
N GLY A 45 18.36 -7.43 -0.45
CA GLY A 45 18.99 -8.71 -0.75
C GLY A 45 17.99 -9.84 -0.95
N TYR A 46 18.54 -11.02 -1.21
CA TYR A 46 17.80 -12.27 -1.30
C TYR A 46 18.27 -13.21 -0.20
N ALA A 47 17.36 -13.60 0.68
CA ALA A 47 17.60 -14.63 1.65
C ALA A 47 17.57 -15.98 0.94
N TYR A 48 18.73 -16.64 0.84
CA TYR A 48 18.86 -17.95 0.23
C TYR A 48 19.64 -18.87 1.17
N SER A 49 19.15 -20.09 1.35
CA SER A 49 19.81 -21.09 2.15
C SER A 49 19.61 -22.48 1.53
N GLU A 50 20.70 -23.16 1.28
CA GLU A 50 20.71 -24.59 0.98
C GLU A 50 21.41 -25.31 2.13
N ASN A 51 20.88 -26.47 2.52
CA ASN A 51 21.53 -27.40 3.46
C ASN A 51 21.82 -26.89 4.87
N LEU A 52 20.95 -26.04 5.43
CA LEU A 52 21.08 -25.60 6.82
C LEU A 52 20.21 -26.40 7.78
N THR A 53 20.67 -26.53 9.02
CA THR A 53 19.83 -26.98 10.15
C THR A 53 18.80 -25.91 10.50
N GLU A 54 17.70 -26.28 11.18
CA GLU A 54 16.63 -25.35 11.56
C GLU A 54 17.16 -24.13 12.37
N ALA A 55 18.12 -24.35 13.28
CA ALA A 55 18.74 -23.28 14.04
C ALA A 55 19.54 -22.28 13.18
N GLN A 56 20.14 -22.76 12.10
CA GLN A 56 20.91 -21.93 11.16
C GLN A 56 20.02 -21.17 10.18
N GLN A 57 18.79 -21.63 9.94
CA GLN A 57 17.85 -21.03 9.00
C GLN A 57 17.16 -19.76 9.56
N GLN A 58 17.20 -19.55 10.89
CA GLN A 58 16.59 -18.37 11.53
C GLN A 58 17.42 -17.09 11.38
N LEU A 59 18.59 -17.16 10.78
CA LEU A 59 19.50 -16.03 10.64
C LEU A 59 19.16 -15.15 9.45
N ASP A 60 19.33 -13.86 9.59
CA ASP A 60 19.19 -12.91 8.50
C ASP A 60 20.28 -13.14 7.46
N SER A 61 19.89 -13.48 6.25
CA SER A 61 20.81 -13.56 5.11
C SER A 61 20.36 -12.61 4.02
N GLY A 62 21.28 -11.82 3.45
CA GLY A 62 20.97 -10.76 2.49
C GLY A 62 20.24 -9.56 3.11
N ALA A 63 20.43 -9.32 4.42
CA ALA A 63 19.85 -8.17 5.10
C ALA A 63 20.43 -6.85 4.61
N LEU A 64 19.64 -5.79 4.66
CA LEU A 64 20.07 -4.43 4.35
C LEU A 64 19.91 -3.53 5.59
N TYR A 65 21.02 -3.02 6.08
CA TYR A 65 21.07 -2.05 7.17
C TYR A 65 21.31 -0.66 6.58
N GLY A 66 20.27 -0.06 6.01
CA GLY A 66 20.35 1.24 5.34
C GLY A 66 19.20 1.44 4.36
N ASN A 67 19.26 2.49 3.57
CA ASN A 67 18.18 2.83 2.65
C ASN A 67 18.29 2.07 1.33
N SER A 68 17.14 1.79 0.73
CA SER A 68 17.06 1.26 -0.63
C SER A 68 16.42 2.28 -1.56
N ASN A 69 17.04 2.51 -2.70
CA ASN A 69 16.54 3.39 -3.74
C ASN A 69 16.48 2.64 -5.08
N VAL A 70 15.28 2.43 -5.59
CA VAL A 70 15.02 1.80 -6.89
C VAL A 70 14.45 2.86 -7.84
N ILE A 71 15.20 3.23 -8.85
CA ILE A 71 14.82 4.20 -9.86
C ILE A 71 14.66 3.49 -11.20
N VAL A 72 13.47 3.55 -11.76
CA VAL A 72 13.15 3.12 -13.11
C VAL A 72 12.83 4.37 -13.92
N ASN A 73 13.67 4.65 -14.91
CA ASN A 73 13.53 5.83 -15.78
C ASN A 73 13.82 5.46 -17.24
N GLY A 74 13.70 6.42 -18.16
CA GLY A 74 13.90 6.09 -19.58
C GLY A 74 12.84 5.10 -20.10
N SER A 75 13.25 4.10 -20.89
CA SER A 75 12.34 3.14 -21.55
C SER A 75 12.77 1.67 -21.35
N PRO A 76 13.08 1.21 -20.13
CA PRO A 76 13.44 -0.18 -19.89
C PRO A 76 12.22 -1.10 -20.03
N THR A 77 12.48 -2.39 -20.27
CA THR A 77 11.50 -3.48 -20.18
C THR A 77 11.76 -4.28 -18.91
N ILE A 78 10.76 -4.42 -18.04
CA ILE A 78 10.85 -5.22 -16.81
C ILE A 78 9.72 -6.24 -16.82
N ASN A 79 10.04 -7.52 -17.01
CA ASN A 79 9.06 -8.60 -17.13
C ASN A 79 8.60 -9.15 -15.77
N GLY A 80 9.17 -8.69 -14.67
CA GLY A 80 8.83 -9.08 -13.30
C GLY A 80 8.20 -7.98 -12.47
N ASP A 81 7.99 -8.28 -11.20
CA ASP A 81 7.54 -7.32 -10.19
C ASP A 81 8.71 -6.44 -9.72
N ILE A 82 8.37 -5.29 -9.14
CA ILE A 82 9.35 -4.35 -8.57
C ILE A 82 9.11 -4.24 -7.07
N TYR A 83 10.16 -4.44 -6.29
CA TYR A 83 10.14 -4.42 -4.83
C TYR A 83 11.15 -3.40 -4.30
N GLY A 84 10.72 -2.57 -3.36
CA GLY A 84 11.60 -1.58 -2.70
C GLY A 84 12.63 -2.21 -1.76
N SER A 85 12.36 -3.40 -1.20
CA SER A 85 13.32 -4.12 -0.35
C SER A 85 13.59 -5.55 -0.85
N GLY A 86 13.96 -6.47 0.04
CA GLY A 86 14.49 -7.77 -0.32
C GLY A 86 13.45 -8.85 -0.60
N LYS A 87 13.95 -10.06 -0.87
CA LYS A 87 13.16 -11.28 -1.04
C LYS A 87 13.49 -12.28 0.06
N GLY A 88 12.49 -12.72 0.81
CA GLY A 88 12.58 -13.82 1.75
C GLY A 88 12.69 -15.19 1.04
N TYR A 89 13.06 -16.21 1.79
CA TYR A 89 13.12 -17.59 1.34
C TYR A 89 12.53 -18.53 2.39
N ASN A 90 11.73 -19.49 1.98
CA ASN A 90 11.26 -20.58 2.83
C ASN A 90 11.96 -21.86 2.45
N TYR A 91 12.67 -22.44 3.39
CA TYR A 91 13.15 -23.82 3.29
C TYR A 91 12.38 -24.64 4.33
N SER A 92 11.59 -25.61 3.85
CA SER A 92 10.76 -26.45 4.71
C SER A 92 9.85 -25.64 5.66
N THR A 93 10.06 -25.74 6.95
CA THR A 93 9.23 -25.10 8.01
C THR A 93 9.84 -23.84 8.59
N VAL A 94 11.11 -23.53 8.28
CA VAL A 94 11.84 -22.40 8.88
C VAL A 94 12.13 -21.30 7.85
N PRO A 95 11.65 -20.07 8.09
CA PRO A 95 11.83 -18.97 7.17
C PRO A 95 13.24 -18.37 7.27
N ASN A 96 13.88 -18.14 6.13
CA ASN A 96 15.06 -17.29 6.04
C ASN A 96 14.67 -15.85 5.75
N ASN A 97 15.23 -14.94 6.50
CA ASN A 97 14.87 -13.52 6.46
C ASN A 97 15.88 -12.72 5.63
N SER A 98 15.39 -11.86 4.76
CA SER A 98 16.15 -10.74 4.20
C SER A 98 15.56 -9.43 4.70
N ASN A 99 15.61 -9.24 6.02
CA ASN A 99 15.04 -8.07 6.66
C ASN A 99 15.80 -6.79 6.29
N MET A 100 15.10 -5.69 6.29
CA MET A 100 15.67 -4.39 6.04
C MET A 100 15.41 -3.45 7.21
N ILE A 101 16.47 -2.73 7.65
CA ILE A 101 16.36 -1.63 8.61
C ILE A 101 16.79 -0.36 7.88
N GLY A 102 15.80 0.50 7.58
CA GLY A 102 15.98 1.73 6.80
C GLY A 102 14.76 2.04 5.99
N ASN A 103 14.84 2.99 5.09
CA ASN A 103 13.71 3.41 4.26
C ASN A 103 13.86 2.93 2.82
N THR A 104 12.74 2.66 2.17
CA THR A 104 12.73 2.32 0.73
C THR A 104 12.14 3.46 -0.08
N THR A 105 12.70 3.71 -1.25
CA THR A 105 12.11 4.59 -2.26
C THR A 105 12.09 3.86 -3.59
N VAL A 106 10.90 3.78 -4.21
CA VAL A 106 10.72 3.27 -5.57
C VAL A 106 10.20 4.42 -6.43
N THR A 107 10.94 4.80 -7.44
CA THR A 107 10.54 5.88 -8.36
C THR A 107 10.38 5.32 -9.76
N ILE A 108 9.19 5.48 -10.34
CA ILE A 108 8.88 5.08 -11.71
C ILE A 108 8.63 6.33 -12.53
N SER A 109 9.47 6.55 -13.54
CA SER A 109 9.40 7.70 -14.45
C SER A 109 9.77 7.30 -15.89
N GLY A 110 9.68 8.23 -16.85
CA GLY A 110 9.93 7.91 -18.25
C GLY A 110 8.78 7.11 -18.89
N THR A 111 9.13 6.15 -19.74
CA THR A 111 8.20 5.29 -20.47
C THR A 111 8.53 3.80 -20.33
N PRO A 112 8.68 3.28 -19.10
CA PRO A 112 9.04 1.88 -18.89
C PRO A 112 7.91 0.95 -19.34
N THR A 113 8.30 -0.21 -19.89
CA THR A 113 7.39 -1.33 -20.13
C THR A 113 7.49 -2.32 -18.99
N ILE A 114 6.41 -2.49 -18.22
CA ILE A 114 6.34 -3.48 -17.14
C ILE A 114 5.43 -4.63 -17.59
N GLY A 115 5.84 -5.87 -17.36
CA GLY A 115 5.16 -7.08 -17.82
C GLY A 115 3.68 -7.15 -17.40
N SER A 116 2.86 -7.85 -18.17
CA SER A 116 1.43 -8.02 -17.84
C SER A 116 1.25 -8.71 -16.48
N GLY A 117 0.25 -8.29 -15.70
CA GLY A 117 -0.03 -8.86 -14.37
C GLY A 117 1.03 -8.58 -13.30
N LYS A 118 2.07 -7.78 -13.58
CA LYS A 118 3.12 -7.45 -12.62
C LYS A 118 2.74 -6.28 -11.74
N ILE A 119 3.35 -6.22 -10.56
CA ILE A 119 2.96 -5.36 -9.45
C ILE A 119 4.17 -4.58 -8.94
N ILE A 120 3.93 -3.37 -8.43
CA ILE A 120 4.95 -2.54 -7.79
C ILE A 120 4.68 -2.50 -6.28
N TYR A 121 5.71 -2.81 -5.50
CA TYR A 121 5.68 -2.85 -4.04
C TYR A 121 6.69 -1.88 -3.43
N GLY A 122 6.27 -1.16 -2.41
CA GLY A 122 7.17 -0.28 -1.64
C GLY A 122 8.15 -1.05 -0.75
N ALA A 123 7.77 -2.23 -0.26
CA ALA A 123 8.62 -3.09 0.55
C ALA A 123 8.98 -4.40 -0.17
N GLY A 124 9.28 -5.45 0.58
CA GLY A 124 9.82 -6.69 0.07
C GLY A 124 8.80 -7.74 -0.34
N ASN A 125 9.33 -8.88 -0.78
CA ASN A 125 8.59 -10.09 -1.07
C ASN A 125 8.83 -11.13 0.04
N GLY A 126 7.95 -11.19 1.01
CA GLY A 126 7.84 -12.29 1.96
C GLY A 126 7.10 -13.45 1.32
N LEU A 127 7.34 -14.66 1.76
CA LEU A 127 6.62 -15.83 1.27
C LEU A 127 5.29 -16.00 2.02
N ALA A 128 4.30 -16.65 1.40
CA ALA A 128 2.95 -16.75 1.92
C ALA A 128 2.83 -17.34 3.35
N LEU A 129 3.82 -18.11 3.79
CA LEU A 129 3.85 -18.77 5.10
C LEU A 129 4.60 -17.99 6.19
N SER A 130 5.29 -16.91 5.83
CA SER A 130 6.11 -16.16 6.78
C SER A 130 6.23 -14.69 6.38
N THR A 131 6.40 -13.84 7.37
CA THR A 131 6.69 -12.41 7.19
C THR A 131 8.18 -12.14 7.00
N THR A 132 8.88 -12.99 6.25
CA THR A 132 10.26 -12.80 5.86
C THR A 132 10.38 -11.61 4.92
N ALA A 133 11.54 -11.01 4.77
CA ALA A 133 11.75 -9.76 4.04
C ALA A 133 11.00 -8.55 4.62
N GLY A 134 10.78 -8.52 5.95
CA GLY A 134 10.19 -7.41 6.66
C GLY A 134 11.01 -6.13 6.54
N LEU A 135 10.35 -4.99 6.66
CA LEU A 135 10.95 -3.67 6.66
C LEU A 135 10.71 -2.97 8.01
N THR A 136 11.79 -2.58 8.69
CA THR A 136 11.75 -1.64 9.81
C THR A 136 12.15 -0.26 9.29
N GLY A 137 11.17 0.58 9.01
CA GLY A 137 11.31 1.88 8.37
C GLY A 137 10.12 2.22 7.49
N ASN A 138 10.25 3.23 6.67
CA ASN A 138 9.16 3.74 5.84
C ASN A 138 9.36 3.37 4.36
N THR A 139 8.26 3.26 3.63
CA THR A 139 8.29 3.10 2.17
C THR A 139 7.79 4.36 1.48
N THR A 140 8.37 4.68 0.34
CA THR A 140 7.88 5.72 -0.57
C THR A 140 7.85 5.17 -1.99
N ILE A 141 6.71 5.30 -2.66
CA ILE A 141 6.57 5.03 -4.09
C ILE A 141 6.21 6.33 -4.80
N ASN A 142 6.99 6.72 -5.80
CA ASN A 142 6.71 7.88 -6.65
C ASN A 142 6.33 7.41 -8.05
N MET A 143 5.05 7.54 -8.39
CA MET A 143 4.48 7.16 -9.69
C MET A 143 4.45 8.39 -10.60
N ASN A 144 5.54 8.63 -11.32
CA ASN A 144 5.70 9.77 -12.23
C ASN A 144 5.58 9.37 -13.72
N ALA A 145 5.31 8.10 -14.01
CA ALA A 145 5.06 7.57 -15.35
C ALA A 145 3.65 7.00 -15.47
N THR A 146 3.03 7.16 -16.63
CA THR A 146 1.76 6.49 -16.93
C THR A 146 2.00 5.01 -17.16
N ILE A 147 1.54 4.19 -16.23
CA ILE A 147 1.61 2.73 -16.30
C ILE A 147 0.31 2.14 -15.77
N ASN A 148 -0.10 0.99 -16.32
CA ASN A 148 -1.30 0.28 -15.88
C ASN A 148 -0.89 -0.94 -15.05
N LYS A 149 -0.51 -0.69 -13.79
CA LYS A 149 -0.06 -1.72 -12.85
C LYS A 149 -0.67 -1.53 -11.48
N SER A 150 -0.98 -2.61 -10.79
CA SER A 150 -1.34 -2.53 -9.38
C SER A 150 -0.14 -2.06 -8.56
N VAL A 151 -0.39 -1.23 -7.56
CA VAL A 151 0.63 -0.66 -6.68
C VAL A 151 0.24 -0.93 -5.23
N TYR A 152 1.20 -1.40 -4.44
CA TYR A 152 1.06 -1.56 -3.00
C TYR A 152 2.16 -0.78 -2.29
N GLY A 153 1.77 0.17 -1.44
CA GLY A 153 2.73 0.94 -0.63
C GLY A 153 3.57 0.07 0.30
N GLY A 154 3.00 -1.03 0.80
CA GLY A 154 3.70 -2.06 1.58
C GLY A 154 4.33 -3.16 0.74
N GLY A 155 4.55 -4.33 1.35
CA GLY A 155 5.16 -5.48 0.70
C GLY A 155 4.15 -6.53 0.23
N ASN A 156 4.65 -7.54 -0.48
CA ASN A 156 3.94 -8.77 -0.79
C ASN A 156 4.22 -9.80 0.33
N SER A 157 3.23 -10.02 1.19
CA SER A 157 3.38 -10.84 2.41
C SER A 157 4.57 -10.45 3.30
N ALA A 158 5.08 -9.21 3.16
CA ALA A 158 6.17 -8.65 3.96
C ALA A 158 5.65 -7.49 4.81
N ASN A 159 5.93 -7.52 6.10
CA ASN A 159 5.49 -6.48 7.02
C ASN A 159 6.31 -5.19 6.87
N VAL A 160 5.66 -4.07 7.10
CA VAL A 160 6.29 -2.74 7.25
C VAL A 160 6.05 -2.27 8.69
N ILE A 161 7.13 -2.19 9.47
CA ILE A 161 7.13 -1.58 10.80
C ILE A 161 7.48 -0.10 10.61
N GLY A 162 6.48 0.68 10.19
CA GLY A 162 6.63 2.07 9.80
C GLY A 162 5.44 2.56 9.00
N ASN A 163 5.66 3.60 8.23
CA ASN A 163 4.66 4.20 7.35
C ASN A 163 4.88 3.80 5.89
N THR A 164 3.81 3.84 5.11
CA THR A 164 3.89 3.73 3.65
C THR A 164 3.36 5.00 3.00
N ASN A 165 3.99 5.43 1.91
CA ASN A 165 3.61 6.60 1.16
C ASN A 165 3.61 6.31 -0.35
N VAL A 166 2.49 6.57 -1.02
CA VAL A 166 2.33 6.40 -2.46
C VAL A 166 1.95 7.75 -3.06
N ASN A 167 2.86 8.33 -3.85
CA ASN A 167 2.67 9.60 -4.53
C ASN A 167 2.29 9.35 -5.99
N LEU A 168 1.14 9.85 -6.40
CA LEU A 168 0.54 9.62 -7.70
C LEU A 168 0.54 10.92 -8.51
N SER A 169 1.39 11.01 -9.54
CA SER A 169 1.54 12.18 -10.41
C SER A 169 1.26 11.87 -11.90
N ALA A 170 1.11 10.59 -12.27
CA ALA A 170 0.78 10.13 -13.62
C ALA A 170 -0.27 9.03 -13.58
N SER A 171 -0.97 8.82 -14.71
CA SER A 171 -2.16 7.95 -14.78
C SER A 171 -1.88 6.47 -14.52
N ASN A 172 -2.83 5.79 -13.85
CA ASN A 172 -2.82 4.36 -13.64
C ASN A 172 -4.26 3.84 -13.45
N ASN A 173 -4.75 3.02 -14.38
CA ASN A 173 -6.13 2.51 -14.35
C ASN A 173 -6.33 1.28 -13.46
N LEU A 174 -5.26 0.63 -12.97
CA LEU A 174 -5.37 -0.48 -12.04
C LEU A 174 -5.42 -0.01 -10.58
N ALA A 175 -5.69 -0.95 -9.68
CA ALA A 175 -5.87 -0.62 -8.27
C ALA A 175 -4.58 -0.14 -7.59
N ILE A 176 -4.71 0.91 -6.79
CA ILE A 176 -3.67 1.46 -5.93
C ILE A 176 -4.03 1.18 -4.48
N HIS A 177 -3.09 0.64 -3.73
CA HIS A 177 -3.23 0.34 -2.31
C HIS A 177 -2.14 1.04 -1.50
N GLY A 178 -2.52 1.77 -0.47
CA GLY A 178 -1.56 2.37 0.47
C GLY A 178 -0.83 1.33 1.31
N GLY A 179 -1.48 0.21 1.66
CA GLY A 179 -0.93 -0.87 2.47
C GLY A 179 -0.26 -1.99 1.68
N GLY A 180 -0.13 -3.16 2.32
CA GLY A 180 0.50 -4.35 1.75
C GLY A 180 -0.46 -5.30 1.05
N ASN A 181 0.10 -6.25 0.31
CA ASN A 181 -0.57 -7.36 -0.34
C ASN A 181 -0.45 -8.64 0.50
N GLY A 182 -1.35 -9.60 0.32
CA GLY A 182 -1.33 -10.88 1.02
C GLY A 182 -1.35 -10.72 2.54
N THR A 183 -0.40 -11.29 3.25
CA THR A 183 -0.28 -11.21 4.71
C THR A 183 0.50 -10.00 5.22
N GLY A 184 1.04 -9.17 4.32
CA GLY A 184 1.86 -8.00 4.66
C GLY A 184 1.07 -6.89 5.38
N LYS A 185 1.46 -6.60 6.61
CA LYS A 185 0.85 -5.57 7.48
C LYS A 185 1.65 -4.27 7.43
N VAL A 186 0.98 -3.15 7.67
CA VAL A 186 1.60 -1.84 7.90
C VAL A 186 1.25 -1.39 9.32
N SER A 187 2.28 -1.27 10.18
CA SER A 187 2.06 -1.07 11.61
C SER A 187 1.54 0.32 11.98
N LEU A 188 1.86 1.32 11.16
CA LEU A 188 1.48 2.70 11.43
C LEU A 188 0.50 3.23 10.37
N LYS A 189 0.90 4.21 9.61
CA LYS A 189 0.05 4.92 8.65
C LYS A 189 0.40 4.52 7.22
N SER A 190 -0.62 4.36 6.37
CA SER A 190 -0.44 4.43 4.93
C SER A 190 -0.98 5.75 4.38
N SER A 191 -0.28 6.33 3.43
CA SER A 191 -0.71 7.55 2.75
C SER A 191 -0.73 7.35 1.24
N VAL A 192 -1.84 7.71 0.59
CA VAL A 192 -1.93 7.79 -0.87
C VAL A 192 -2.22 9.24 -1.24
N ASN A 193 -1.30 9.86 -1.96
CA ASN A 193 -1.39 11.25 -2.38
C ASN A 193 -1.69 11.32 -3.88
N ILE A 194 -2.86 11.81 -4.26
CA ILE A 194 -3.28 12.01 -5.65
C ILE A 194 -2.99 13.45 -6.03
N ASN A 195 -1.93 13.67 -6.79
CA ASN A 195 -1.50 15.00 -7.19
C ASN A 195 -1.97 15.35 -8.61
N ASN A 196 -1.93 14.38 -9.52
CA ASN A 196 -2.34 14.54 -10.93
C ASN A 196 -2.63 13.15 -11.54
N GLY A 197 -3.08 13.07 -12.79
CA GLY A 197 -3.33 11.82 -13.52
C GLY A 197 -4.76 11.30 -13.38
N THR A 198 -5.02 10.14 -14.02
CA THR A 198 -6.32 9.46 -14.00
C THR A 198 -6.16 8.06 -13.41
N TYR A 199 -7.01 7.72 -12.46
CA TYR A 199 -6.92 6.48 -11.67
C TYR A 199 -8.25 5.72 -11.67
N GLY A 200 -8.15 4.38 -11.63
CA GLY A 200 -9.28 3.48 -11.41
C GLY A 200 -9.73 3.51 -9.96
N THR A 201 -9.39 2.48 -9.18
CA THR A 201 -9.76 2.36 -7.78
C THR A 201 -8.57 2.61 -6.86
N ILE A 202 -8.77 3.41 -5.82
CA ILE A 202 -7.76 3.73 -4.80
C ILE A 202 -8.25 3.29 -3.44
N TYR A 203 -7.42 2.50 -2.75
CA TYR A 203 -7.61 2.07 -1.37
C TYR A 203 -6.54 2.72 -0.49
N GLY A 204 -6.95 3.37 0.60
CA GLY A 204 -6.01 3.89 1.60
C GLY A 204 -5.23 2.78 2.32
N GLY A 205 -5.89 1.65 2.60
CA GLY A 205 -5.28 0.45 3.17
C GLY A 205 -4.77 -0.55 2.14
N GLY A 206 -4.60 -1.80 2.58
CA GLY A 206 -4.14 -2.92 1.76
C GLY A 206 -5.07 -4.14 1.88
N GLN A 207 -4.54 -5.32 1.58
CA GLN A 207 -5.24 -6.59 1.79
C GLN A 207 -5.17 -7.08 3.25
N ASN A 208 -4.30 -6.50 4.08
CA ASN A 208 -4.16 -6.79 5.49
C ASN A 208 -4.15 -5.49 6.31
N ASN A 209 -3.95 -5.59 7.60
CA ASN A 209 -4.06 -4.49 8.54
C ASN A 209 -3.17 -3.31 8.18
N VAL A 210 -3.78 -2.13 8.18
CA VAL A 210 -3.13 -0.83 8.23
C VAL A 210 -3.80 -0.06 9.37
N ARG A 211 -3.03 0.45 10.31
CA ARG A 211 -3.60 1.12 11.48
C ARG A 211 -4.38 2.38 11.10
N GLU A 212 -3.76 3.26 10.34
CA GLU A 212 -4.34 4.56 9.98
C GLU A 212 -4.11 4.89 8.50
N PRO A 213 -4.91 4.32 7.56
CA PRO A 213 -4.83 4.71 6.17
C PRO A 213 -5.33 6.13 5.94
N SER A 214 -4.69 6.82 5.00
CA SER A 214 -5.01 8.19 4.61
C SER A 214 -4.94 8.37 3.11
N ILE A 215 -5.92 9.07 2.53
CA ILE A 215 -5.91 9.50 1.13
C ILE A 215 -6.01 11.02 1.12
N ILE A 216 -5.10 11.67 0.40
CA ILE A 216 -5.11 13.11 0.14
C ILE A 216 -5.18 13.31 -1.36
N ALA A 217 -6.26 13.89 -1.84
CA ALA A 217 -6.56 14.02 -3.26
C ALA A 217 -6.66 15.52 -3.62
N THR A 218 -5.58 16.04 -4.21
CA THR A 218 -5.43 17.48 -4.52
C THR A 218 -5.60 17.81 -5.99
N GLY A 219 -5.51 16.82 -6.88
CA GLY A 219 -5.63 17.02 -8.32
C GLY A 219 -5.95 15.72 -9.05
N GLY A 220 -5.95 15.75 -10.38
CA GLY A 220 -6.23 14.59 -11.20
C GLY A 220 -7.69 14.09 -11.13
N GLN A 221 -7.88 12.82 -11.47
CA GLN A 221 -9.17 12.16 -11.51
C GLN A 221 -9.11 10.76 -10.91
N ALA A 222 -10.13 10.33 -10.16
CA ALA A 222 -10.27 8.96 -9.68
C ALA A 222 -11.69 8.45 -9.92
N SER A 223 -11.82 7.15 -10.24
CA SER A 223 -13.14 6.53 -10.36
C SER A 223 -13.72 6.23 -8.98
N TYR A 224 -12.98 5.53 -8.14
CA TYR A 224 -13.43 5.11 -6.82
C TYR A 224 -12.36 5.32 -5.77
N ILE A 225 -12.75 5.87 -4.62
CA ILE A 225 -11.90 6.06 -3.45
C ILE A 225 -12.49 5.31 -2.26
N TYR A 226 -11.69 4.46 -1.63
CA TYR A 226 -12.00 3.75 -0.39
C TYR A 226 -10.93 4.08 0.67
N GLY A 227 -11.35 4.67 1.79
CA GLY A 227 -10.44 5.08 2.87
C GLY A 227 -9.73 3.93 3.56
N GLY A 228 -10.38 2.76 3.71
CA GLY A 228 -9.80 1.55 4.27
C GLY A 228 -9.14 0.66 3.20
N GLY A 229 -8.94 -0.61 3.54
CA GLY A 229 -8.40 -1.60 2.62
C GLY A 229 -9.46 -2.53 2.04
N ILE A 230 -9.04 -3.68 1.54
CA ILE A 230 -9.91 -4.71 0.94
C ILE A 230 -9.58 -6.06 1.57
N ASN A 231 -10.56 -6.92 1.76
CA ASN A 231 -10.56 -8.24 2.38
C ASN A 231 -10.85 -8.26 3.89
N ALA A 232 -11.26 -9.44 4.38
CA ALA A 232 -11.61 -9.69 5.78
C ALA A 232 -10.42 -9.46 6.75
N ASN A 233 -9.20 -9.63 6.27
CA ASN A 233 -7.99 -9.38 7.07
C ASN A 233 -7.60 -7.90 7.13
N SER A 234 -8.28 -7.01 6.40
CA SER A 234 -8.01 -5.58 6.43
C SER A 234 -8.80 -4.93 7.57
N VAL A 235 -8.20 -4.86 8.74
CA VAL A 235 -8.74 -4.16 9.90
C VAL A 235 -8.01 -2.82 10.07
N THR A 236 -8.79 -1.76 10.15
CA THR A 236 -8.32 -0.37 10.22
C THR A 236 -8.92 0.30 11.45
N THR A 237 -8.11 0.95 12.25
CA THR A 237 -8.60 1.71 13.41
C THR A 237 -9.27 3.01 12.97
N LYS A 238 -8.59 3.77 12.10
CA LYS A 238 -9.09 5.07 11.65
C LYS A 238 -8.67 5.32 10.20
N SER A 239 -9.64 5.54 9.31
CA SER A 239 -9.36 5.98 7.94
C SER A 239 -9.61 7.47 7.77
N ASN A 240 -8.80 8.12 6.93
CA ASN A 240 -8.93 9.53 6.61
C ASN A 240 -8.94 9.72 5.09
N VAL A 241 -9.99 10.31 4.55
CA VAL A 241 -10.10 10.67 3.13
C VAL A 241 -10.31 12.17 3.03
N ASN A 242 -9.42 12.85 2.33
CA ASN A 242 -9.45 14.29 2.16
C ASN A 242 -9.42 14.66 0.67
N ILE A 243 -10.54 15.12 0.14
CA ILE A 243 -10.71 15.56 -1.24
C ILE A 243 -10.59 17.08 -1.30
N LYS A 244 -9.57 17.56 -2.02
CA LYS A 244 -9.18 18.97 -2.13
C LYS A 244 -9.09 19.49 -3.56
N GLY A 245 -9.69 18.82 -4.55
CA GLY A 245 -9.62 19.25 -5.95
C GLY A 245 -9.67 18.14 -6.98
N THR A 246 -9.57 16.90 -6.57
CA THR A 246 -9.64 15.74 -7.47
C THR A 246 -11.05 15.57 -8.04
N LYS A 247 -11.14 15.29 -9.34
CA LYS A 247 -12.40 14.89 -9.99
C LYS A 247 -12.73 13.44 -9.61
N ILE A 248 -13.87 13.23 -9.00
CA ILE A 248 -14.38 11.89 -8.69
C ILE A 248 -15.50 11.56 -9.68
N ILE A 249 -15.36 10.48 -10.45
CA ILE A 249 -16.36 10.07 -11.44
C ILE A 249 -17.34 9.00 -10.97
N GLY A 250 -17.04 8.30 -9.89
CA GLY A 250 -17.91 7.31 -9.27
C GLY A 250 -18.28 7.68 -7.84
N MET A 251 -17.47 7.29 -6.86
CA MET A 251 -17.80 7.56 -5.46
C MET A 251 -16.58 7.67 -4.54
N VAL A 252 -16.85 8.25 -3.36
CA VAL A 252 -15.95 8.28 -2.20
C VAL A 252 -16.58 7.49 -1.06
N CYS A 253 -15.83 6.57 -0.47
CA CYS A 253 -16.17 5.80 0.72
C CYS A 253 -15.14 6.04 1.82
N GLY A 254 -15.60 6.35 3.03
CA GLY A 254 -14.72 6.50 4.20
C GLY A 254 -14.10 5.18 4.64
N ALA A 255 -14.87 4.07 4.59
CA ALA A 255 -14.37 2.72 4.90
C ALA A 255 -13.76 2.04 3.66
N GLY A 256 -13.41 0.77 3.81
CA GLY A 256 -12.78 -0.01 2.76
C GLY A 256 -13.76 -0.74 1.83
N GLY A 257 -13.18 -1.63 1.00
CA GLY A 257 -13.89 -2.52 0.10
C GLY A 257 -14.42 -3.78 0.79
N ALA A 258 -14.65 -4.84 0.01
CA ALA A 258 -15.31 -6.07 0.46
C ALA A 258 -14.68 -6.68 1.72
N ASN A 259 -15.53 -7.04 2.68
CA ASN A 259 -15.20 -7.71 3.94
C ASN A 259 -14.25 -6.95 4.89
N SER A 260 -13.81 -5.75 4.55
CA SER A 260 -12.93 -4.95 5.41
C SER A 260 -13.66 -4.39 6.63
N THR A 261 -12.91 -4.09 7.69
CA THR A 261 -13.44 -3.45 8.90
C THR A 261 -12.69 -2.15 9.17
N THR A 262 -13.45 -1.06 9.42
CA THR A 262 -12.90 0.24 9.80
C THR A 262 -13.64 0.74 11.04
N THR A 263 -12.93 0.99 12.15
CA THR A 263 -13.60 1.45 13.37
C THR A 263 -14.13 2.88 13.20
N THR A 264 -13.28 3.81 12.81
CA THR A 264 -13.68 5.21 12.59
C THR A 264 -13.31 5.67 11.20
N THR A 265 -14.22 6.32 10.50
CA THR A 265 -13.96 6.94 9.21
C THR A 265 -14.07 8.45 9.30
N ASN A 266 -13.18 9.16 8.61
CA ASN A 266 -13.28 10.61 8.42
C ASN A 266 -13.18 10.90 6.92
N VAL A 267 -14.20 11.50 6.37
CA VAL A 267 -14.26 11.97 4.99
C VAL A 267 -14.42 13.49 5.01
N THR A 268 -13.44 14.21 4.48
CA THR A 268 -13.45 15.67 4.39
C THR A 268 -13.41 16.08 2.92
N LEU A 269 -14.36 16.89 2.51
CA LEU A 269 -14.56 17.31 1.13
C LEU A 269 -14.53 18.84 1.11
N THR A 270 -13.35 19.41 0.86
CA THR A 270 -13.15 20.87 0.91
C THR A 270 -13.33 21.52 -0.45
N SER A 271 -13.11 20.76 -1.53
CA SER A 271 -13.27 21.25 -2.90
C SER A 271 -13.34 20.06 -3.84
N SER A 272 -13.99 20.23 -4.98
CA SER A 272 -13.98 19.26 -6.07
C SER A 272 -13.88 20.00 -7.41
N SER A 273 -13.12 19.45 -8.35
CA SER A 273 -13.02 20.01 -9.72
C SER A 273 -14.26 19.69 -10.58
N ALA A 274 -15.13 18.82 -10.09
CA ALA A 274 -16.42 18.47 -10.69
C ALA A 274 -17.37 17.92 -9.62
N THR A 275 -18.64 17.77 -9.95
CA THR A 275 -19.63 17.15 -9.07
C THR A 275 -19.22 15.73 -8.70
N ILE A 276 -19.17 15.43 -7.41
CA ILE A 276 -18.96 14.08 -6.88
C ILE A 276 -20.32 13.36 -6.90
N PRO A 277 -20.49 12.25 -7.63
CA PRO A 277 -21.79 11.59 -7.73
C PRO A 277 -22.29 11.06 -6.39
N THR A 278 -21.44 10.40 -5.62
CA THR A 278 -21.86 9.81 -4.35
C THR A 278 -20.73 9.77 -3.31
N VAL A 279 -21.08 10.09 -2.08
CA VAL A 279 -20.21 10.00 -0.89
C VAL A 279 -20.88 9.14 0.17
N TYR A 280 -20.15 8.19 0.73
CA TYR A 280 -20.54 7.41 1.90
C TYR A 280 -19.56 7.67 3.05
N GLY A 281 -20.06 8.00 4.22
CA GLY A 281 -19.25 8.05 5.43
C GLY A 281 -18.58 6.71 5.74
N GLY A 282 -19.31 5.60 5.57
CA GLY A 282 -18.76 4.25 5.61
C GLY A 282 -18.42 3.68 4.24
N SER A 283 -19.02 2.54 3.86
CA SER A 283 -18.78 1.88 2.58
C SER A 283 -20.07 1.65 1.80
N ARG A 284 -19.96 1.63 0.48
CA ARG A 284 -21.01 1.12 -0.41
C ARG A 284 -21.10 -0.40 -0.36
N VAL A 285 -20.01 -1.09 -0.09
CA VAL A 285 -19.93 -2.55 -0.17
C VAL A 285 -20.61 -3.17 1.04
N ALA A 286 -21.60 -4.06 0.80
CA ALA A 286 -22.44 -4.63 1.84
C ALA A 286 -21.71 -5.38 2.95
N THR A 287 -20.58 -6.00 2.63
CA THR A 287 -19.79 -6.80 3.55
C THR A 287 -18.73 -6.00 4.30
N ALA A 288 -18.47 -4.75 3.90
CA ALA A 288 -17.55 -3.85 4.61
C ALA A 288 -18.23 -3.23 5.83
N LYS A 289 -17.50 -3.12 6.93
CA LYS A 289 -18.02 -2.62 8.21
C LYS A 289 -17.38 -1.29 8.58
N ALA A 290 -18.18 -0.39 9.15
CA ALA A 290 -17.72 0.81 9.85
C ALA A 290 -18.50 0.93 11.16
N THR A 291 -17.88 1.47 12.22
CA THR A 291 -18.55 1.67 13.50
C THR A 291 -18.98 3.13 13.67
N ILE A 292 -18.07 4.06 13.47
CA ILE A 292 -18.32 5.51 13.56
C ILE A 292 -17.95 6.13 12.21
N THR A 293 -18.83 6.94 11.66
CA THR A 293 -18.57 7.64 10.41
C THR A 293 -18.70 9.14 10.59
N ASN A 294 -17.73 9.89 10.06
CA ASN A 294 -17.72 11.34 10.07
C ASN A 294 -17.54 11.85 8.63
N VAL A 295 -18.49 12.63 8.15
CA VAL A 295 -18.44 13.30 6.84
C VAL A 295 -18.54 14.81 7.05
N ILE A 296 -17.58 15.55 6.49
CA ILE A 296 -17.53 17.01 6.53
C ILE A 296 -17.48 17.54 5.11
N CYS A 297 -18.49 18.28 4.70
CA CYS A 297 -18.59 18.97 3.41
C CYS A 297 -18.32 20.47 3.62
N SER A 298 -17.26 21.00 3.02
CA SER A 298 -16.80 22.38 3.19
C SER A 298 -16.38 23.02 1.86
N GLY A 299 -17.23 22.90 0.80
CA GLY A 299 -17.00 23.56 -0.49
C GLY A 299 -17.14 22.67 -1.72
N ALA A 300 -17.28 21.35 -1.57
CA ALA A 300 -17.46 20.43 -2.69
C ALA A 300 -18.89 20.50 -3.28
N THR A 301 -19.01 20.17 -4.57
CA THR A 301 -20.29 19.90 -5.22
C THR A 301 -20.57 18.41 -5.22
N ILE A 302 -21.71 17.98 -4.67
CA ILE A 302 -22.02 16.56 -4.43
C ILE A 302 -23.48 16.30 -4.82
N THR A 303 -23.73 15.21 -5.58
CA THR A 303 -25.10 14.80 -5.87
C THR A 303 -25.75 14.14 -4.66
N ASN A 304 -25.14 13.06 -4.13
CA ASN A 304 -25.67 12.35 -2.97
C ASN A 304 -24.62 12.19 -1.88
N VAL A 305 -24.91 12.57 -0.66
CA VAL A 305 -24.07 12.31 0.52
C VAL A 305 -24.84 11.54 1.56
N TYR A 306 -24.24 10.45 2.03
CA TYR A 306 -24.76 9.59 3.11
C TYR A 306 -23.77 9.64 4.28
N GLY A 307 -24.24 10.05 5.45
CA GLY A 307 -23.44 10.00 6.68
C GLY A 307 -23.03 8.58 7.04
N GLY A 308 -23.87 7.58 6.71
CA GLY A 308 -23.69 6.17 7.05
C GLY A 308 -23.04 5.31 5.96
N THR A 309 -23.38 4.02 5.98
CA THR A 309 -22.96 2.97 5.02
C THR A 309 -24.12 2.64 4.08
N ASN A 310 -23.85 1.87 3.01
CA ASN A 310 -24.95 1.46 2.12
C ASN A 310 -25.85 0.37 2.77
N THR A 311 -25.28 -0.59 3.46
CA THR A 311 -26.01 -1.79 3.91
C THR A 311 -25.60 -2.32 5.28
N SER A 312 -24.50 -1.89 5.87
CA SER A 312 -24.07 -2.33 7.20
C SER A 312 -24.62 -1.43 8.30
N ASN A 313 -24.86 -1.99 9.47
CA ASN A 313 -25.17 -1.19 10.66
C ASN A 313 -23.95 -0.42 11.12
N ILE A 314 -24.14 0.79 11.58
CA ILE A 314 -23.14 1.65 12.21
C ILE A 314 -23.67 2.11 13.56
N SER A 315 -22.78 2.44 14.49
CA SER A 315 -23.20 2.95 15.79
C SER A 315 -23.50 4.45 15.75
N THR A 316 -22.72 5.19 14.95
CA THR A 316 -22.87 6.65 14.85
C THR A 316 -22.53 7.13 13.44
N ALA A 317 -23.42 7.93 12.86
CA ALA A 317 -23.19 8.65 11.61
C ALA A 317 -23.23 10.16 11.87
N ASN A 318 -22.14 10.85 11.62
CA ASN A 318 -22.03 12.30 11.70
C ASN A 318 -21.89 12.88 10.30
N LEU A 319 -22.83 13.71 9.89
CA LEU A 319 -22.77 14.48 8.64
C LEU A 319 -22.80 15.96 8.97
N THR A 320 -21.74 16.68 8.63
CA THR A 320 -21.61 18.12 8.78
C THR A 320 -21.49 18.78 7.42
N ILE A 321 -22.35 19.74 7.12
CA ILE A 321 -22.33 20.52 5.89
C ILE A 321 -22.07 21.97 6.27
N ASN A 322 -20.85 22.45 6.02
CA ASN A 322 -20.45 23.83 6.30
C ASN A 322 -20.69 24.73 5.08
N SER A 323 -20.41 24.22 3.88
CA SER A 323 -20.58 24.95 2.61
C SER A 323 -20.49 23.98 1.43
N GLY A 324 -20.78 24.46 0.22
CA GLY A 324 -20.79 23.70 -1.02
C GLY A 324 -22.21 23.54 -1.58
N THR A 325 -22.33 22.77 -2.67
CA THR A 325 -23.63 22.47 -3.30
C THR A 325 -23.93 20.99 -3.20
N ILE A 326 -24.99 20.63 -2.51
CA ILE A 326 -25.38 19.23 -2.30
C ILE A 326 -26.82 19.06 -2.76
N THR A 327 -27.04 18.11 -3.69
CA THR A 327 -28.41 17.85 -4.18
C THR A 327 -29.23 17.09 -3.14
N ASN A 328 -28.66 16.01 -2.59
CA ASN A 328 -29.34 15.20 -1.57
C ASN A 328 -28.39 14.87 -0.42
N ALA A 329 -28.83 15.08 0.82
CA ALA A 329 -28.09 14.81 2.03
C ALA A 329 -28.90 13.91 2.98
N TYR A 330 -28.27 12.80 3.41
CA TYR A 330 -28.89 11.80 4.29
C TYR A 330 -27.99 11.57 5.50
N GLY A 331 -28.50 11.76 6.71
CA GLY A 331 -27.74 11.54 7.94
C GLY A 331 -27.34 10.08 8.17
N GLY A 332 -28.15 9.13 7.67
CA GLY A 332 -27.97 7.69 7.86
C GLY A 332 -27.63 6.94 6.58
N ASN A 333 -28.21 5.75 6.45
CA ASN A 333 -27.98 4.80 5.35
C ASN A 333 -29.05 4.97 4.25
N PRO A 334 -28.70 4.74 2.96
CA PRO A 334 -29.65 4.93 1.86
C PRO A 334 -30.83 3.95 1.86
N ASN A 335 -30.69 2.77 2.47
CA ASN A 335 -31.71 1.70 2.44
C ASN A 335 -32.52 1.58 3.74
N GLY A 336 -32.59 2.65 4.55
CA GLY A 336 -33.43 2.69 5.77
C GLY A 336 -33.02 1.70 6.85
N ARG A 337 -31.80 1.14 6.79
CA ARG A 337 -31.29 0.31 7.87
C ARG A 337 -30.94 1.17 9.08
N PRO A 338 -31.16 0.67 10.30
CA PRO A 338 -30.87 1.43 11.52
C PRO A 338 -29.42 1.93 11.54
N VAL A 339 -29.25 3.13 12.04
CA VAL A 339 -27.96 3.71 12.42
C VAL A 339 -27.60 3.19 13.80
#